data_d7f863f7036498c0314a9c03af940a30
#
_entry.id   d7f863f7036498c0314a9c03af940a30
#
_cell.length_a   1.000
_cell.length_b   1.000
_cell.length_c   1.000
_cell.angle_alpha   90.00
_cell.angle_beta   90.00
_cell.angle_gamma   90.00
#
_symmetry.space_group_name_H-M   'P 1'
#
loop_
_entity.id
_entity.type
_entity.pdbx_description
1 polymer ?
#
loop_
_entity_poly.entity_id
_entity_poly.type
_entity_poly.pdbx_seq_one_letter_code
_entity_poly.pdbx_strand_id
1 'polypeptide(L)'
;MAVGWAVFRNYVGHAKEILGDVTDYPRFFLMPPSALVEADQEGNNVIALSSAEDHIDHEVELVIRLGDDLMPAEMCVGNDTTNRTRQTLAKKKGWPWLEGKGFAGSGVLGTWTAWDXSPVEIGLSVNGEVRQQASTELMVHSVESXLSHLKDWYELSPGDLVWTGTPKGVGPMCEGDQVECWMKNSQGNIISHLXAEXVV
;
A
#
# COMPACT_ATOMS: atom_id res chain seq x y z
N MET A 1 -3.13 15.76 -10.87
CA MET A 1 -3.63 14.90 -9.78
C MET A 1 -2.85 13.61 -9.80
N ALA A 2 -2.30 13.21 -8.65
CA ALA A 2 -1.44 12.03 -8.56
C ALA A 2 -2.22 10.73 -8.79
N VAL A 3 -1.59 9.79 -9.48
CA VAL A 3 -2.11 8.44 -9.68
C VAL A 3 -1.26 7.48 -8.84
N GLY A 4 -1.86 6.48 -8.25
CA GLY A 4 -1.13 5.42 -7.57
C GLY A 4 -0.88 4.23 -8.50
N TRP A 5 0.38 3.89 -8.71
CA TRP A 5 0.83 2.71 -9.44
C TRP A 5 1.17 1.64 -8.41
N ALA A 6 0.32 0.65 -8.25
CA ALA A 6 0.45 -0.34 -7.17
C ALA A 6 0.90 -1.69 -7.71
N VAL A 7 2.07 -2.17 -7.25
CA VAL A 7 2.59 -3.46 -7.68
C VAL A 7 1.97 -4.58 -6.83
N PHE A 8 1.58 -5.68 -7.45
CA PHE A 8 1.05 -6.80 -6.69
C PHE A 8 2.08 -7.92 -6.55
N ARG A 9 2.01 -8.63 -5.41
CA ARG A 9 2.82 -9.82 -5.10
C ARG A 9 4.32 -9.54 -5.06
N ASN A 10 4.71 -8.45 -4.41
CA ASN A 10 6.12 -8.07 -4.34
C ASN A 10 6.87 -8.63 -3.13
N TYR A 11 6.24 -9.52 -2.36
CA TYR A 11 6.89 -10.25 -1.26
C TYR A 11 6.55 -11.72 -1.38
N VAL A 12 7.58 -12.60 -1.33
CA VAL A 12 7.40 -14.05 -1.47
C VAL A 12 6.42 -14.58 -0.42
N GLY A 13 6.52 -14.10 0.83
CA GLY A 13 5.64 -14.53 1.91
C GLY A 13 4.17 -14.22 1.63
N HIS A 14 3.89 -13.03 1.16
CA HIS A 14 2.52 -12.61 0.80
C HIS A 14 2.01 -13.40 -0.42
N ALA A 15 2.84 -13.56 -1.46
CA ALA A 15 2.43 -14.32 -2.64
C ALA A 15 1.97 -15.74 -2.25
N LYS A 16 2.73 -16.42 -1.39
CA LYS A 16 2.38 -17.75 -0.89
C LYS A 16 1.07 -17.75 -0.07
N GLU A 17 0.88 -16.73 0.77
CA GLU A 17 -0.30 -16.58 1.62
C GLU A 17 -1.60 -16.53 0.80
N ILE A 18 -1.56 -15.88 -0.36
CA ILE A 18 -2.72 -15.75 -1.25
C ILE A 18 -2.74 -16.81 -2.37
N LEU A 19 -2.00 -17.91 -2.18
CA LEU A 19 -1.91 -19.04 -3.10
C LEU A 19 -1.49 -18.63 -4.52
N GLY A 20 -0.53 -17.71 -4.60
CA GLY A 20 -0.01 -17.22 -5.87
C GLY A 20 1.51 -17.25 -5.91
N ASP A 21 2.06 -16.88 -7.03
CA ASP A 21 3.51 -16.79 -7.22
C ASP A 21 3.91 -15.33 -7.43
N VAL A 22 5.15 -15.01 -7.13
CA VAL A 22 5.73 -13.72 -7.52
C VAL A 22 5.83 -13.68 -9.05
N THR A 23 5.84 -12.48 -9.61
CA THR A 23 5.89 -12.30 -11.06
C THR A 23 7.33 -12.10 -11.55
N ASP A 24 7.62 -12.52 -12.79
CA ASP A 24 8.94 -12.34 -13.40
C ASP A 24 9.26 -10.85 -13.59
N TYR A 25 8.24 -10.04 -13.83
CA TYR A 25 8.34 -8.57 -14.00
C TYR A 25 7.32 -7.92 -13.09
N PRO A 26 7.55 -6.68 -12.63
CA PRO A 26 6.54 -5.97 -11.86
C PRO A 26 5.22 -5.88 -12.63
N ARG A 27 4.11 -6.11 -11.95
CA ARG A 27 2.76 -5.99 -12.53
C ARG A 27 1.97 -5.02 -11.67
N PHE A 28 1.27 -4.11 -12.31
CA PHE A 28 0.64 -2.99 -11.64
C PHE A 28 -0.87 -2.98 -11.85
N PHE A 29 -1.55 -2.43 -10.86
CA PHE A 29 -2.92 -1.94 -10.98
C PHE A 29 -2.91 -0.46 -10.61
N LEU A 30 -3.97 0.25 -10.96
CA LEU A 30 -4.07 1.68 -10.73
C LEU A 30 -4.95 1.99 -9.53
N MET A 31 -4.49 2.95 -8.73
CA MET A 31 -5.32 3.64 -7.74
C MET A 31 -5.63 5.02 -8.31
N PRO A 32 -6.90 5.32 -8.63
CA PRO A 32 -7.25 6.67 -9.12
C PRO A 32 -7.05 7.72 -8.02
N PRO A 33 -6.94 9.00 -8.36
CA PRO A 33 -6.76 10.04 -7.34
C PRO A 33 -7.82 10.02 -6.23
N SER A 34 -9.05 9.63 -6.56
CA SER A 34 -10.14 9.52 -5.57
C SER A 34 -9.94 8.40 -4.55
N ALA A 35 -9.06 7.45 -4.84
CA ALA A 35 -8.73 6.37 -3.90
C ALA A 35 -7.72 6.81 -2.85
N LEU A 36 -6.97 7.88 -3.12
CA LEU A 36 -5.82 8.29 -2.31
C LEU A 36 -6.25 9.31 -1.25
N VAL A 37 -5.92 9.05 0.01
CA VAL A 37 -6.20 9.95 1.14
C VAL A 37 -4.93 10.14 1.95
N GLU A 38 -4.50 11.37 2.15
CA GLU A 38 -3.38 11.67 3.03
C GLU A 38 -3.88 11.80 4.46
N ALA A 39 -3.25 11.06 5.36
CA ALA A 39 -3.58 11.11 6.78
C ALA A 39 -3.12 12.42 7.39
N ASP A 40 -3.91 12.96 8.31
CA ASP A 40 -3.46 14.11 9.10
C ASP A 40 -2.48 13.62 10.19
N GLN A 41 -1.72 14.55 10.72
CA GLN A 41 -0.72 14.24 11.75
C GLN A 41 -1.31 14.15 13.16
N GLU A 42 -2.59 14.46 13.32
CA GLU A 42 -3.27 14.43 14.62
C GLU A 42 -3.86 13.05 14.94
N GLY A 43 -3.90 12.15 13.95
CA GLY A 43 -4.35 10.79 14.16
C GLY A 43 -5.86 10.58 14.11
N ASN A 44 -6.61 11.59 13.66
CA ASN A 44 -8.07 11.49 13.53
C ASN A 44 -8.47 11.02 12.14
N ASN A 45 -7.76 10.00 11.64
CA ASN A 45 -7.94 9.54 10.27
C ASN A 45 -8.92 8.38 10.19
N VAL A 46 -9.52 8.26 9.04
CA VAL A 46 -10.52 7.22 8.77
C VAL A 46 -10.04 6.39 7.58
N ILE A 47 -10.04 5.07 7.76
CA ILE A 47 -9.90 4.13 6.64
C ILE A 47 -11.31 3.76 6.19
N ALA A 48 -11.66 4.16 4.97
CA ALA A 48 -12.98 3.88 4.44
C ALA A 48 -13.13 2.39 4.10
N LEU A 49 -14.09 1.74 4.73
CA LEU A 49 -14.50 0.40 4.35
C LEU A 49 -15.62 0.54 3.31
N SER A 50 -15.50 -0.15 2.21
CA SER A 50 -16.46 -0.01 1.10
C SER A 50 -17.82 -0.65 1.40
N SER A 51 -17.91 -1.52 2.39
CA SER A 51 -19.13 -2.24 2.77
C SER A 51 -18.93 -3.00 4.07
N ALA A 52 -19.89 -2.91 4.97
CA ALA A 52 -19.89 -3.68 6.22
C ALA A 52 -20.05 -5.19 6.00
N GLU A 53 -20.59 -5.59 4.83
CA GLU A 53 -20.84 -7.01 4.52
C GLU A 53 -19.68 -7.70 3.82
N ASP A 54 -18.77 -6.91 3.23
CA ASP A 54 -17.64 -7.45 2.48
C ASP A 54 -16.44 -7.70 3.41
N HIS A 55 -15.59 -8.64 3.02
CA HIS A 55 -14.33 -8.92 3.72
C HIS A 55 -13.30 -7.88 3.28
N ILE A 56 -12.88 -7.02 4.19
CA ILE A 56 -11.94 -5.92 3.93
C ILE A 56 -10.63 -6.22 4.67
N ASP A 57 -9.52 -6.28 3.93
CA ASP A 57 -8.19 -6.54 4.49
C ASP A 57 -7.33 -5.28 4.53
N HIS A 58 -6.43 -5.23 5.53
CA HIS A 58 -5.32 -4.28 5.55
C HIS A 58 -4.14 -4.82 4.73
N GLU A 59 -3.39 -3.92 4.10
CA GLU A 59 -2.15 -4.22 3.39
C GLU A 59 -1.16 -3.06 3.60
N VAL A 60 -0.24 -3.20 4.57
CA VAL A 60 0.79 -2.17 4.81
C VAL A 60 1.82 -2.16 3.67
N GLU A 61 2.17 -0.97 3.20
CA GLU A 61 3.13 -0.81 2.10
C GLU A 61 4.07 0.36 2.33
N LEU A 62 5.26 0.27 1.77
CA LEU A 62 6.10 1.43 1.50
C LEU A 62 5.51 2.12 0.26
N VAL A 63 5.30 3.44 0.34
CA VAL A 63 4.80 4.23 -0.78
C VAL A 63 5.82 5.31 -1.12
N ILE A 64 6.11 5.47 -2.41
CA ILE A 64 7.08 6.44 -2.93
C ILE A 64 6.32 7.52 -3.69
N ARG A 65 6.69 8.79 -3.47
CA ARG A 65 6.18 9.91 -4.27
C ARG A 65 7.29 10.38 -5.22
N LEU A 66 6.95 10.54 -6.50
CA LEU A 66 7.90 10.99 -7.51
C LEU A 66 8.06 12.51 -7.50
N GLY A 67 9.29 12.97 -7.64
CA GLY A 67 9.62 14.38 -7.78
C GLY A 67 9.45 14.88 -9.21
N ASP A 68 9.85 16.14 -9.45
CA ASP A 68 9.76 16.77 -10.76
C ASP A 68 10.61 16.06 -11.83
N ASP A 69 11.66 15.38 -11.40
CA ASP A 69 12.55 14.60 -12.29
C ASP A 69 12.07 13.16 -12.49
N LEU A 70 10.90 12.81 -11.96
CA LEU A 70 10.31 11.46 -12.00
C LEU A 70 11.18 10.42 -11.29
N MET A 71 11.96 10.88 -10.31
CA MET A 71 12.72 10.00 -9.40
C MET A 71 12.08 10.03 -8.02
N PRO A 72 12.36 9.04 -7.17
CA PRO A 72 11.83 9.07 -5.80
C PRO A 72 12.25 10.34 -5.06
N ALA A 73 11.29 11.07 -4.50
CA ALA A 73 11.54 12.29 -3.74
C ALA A 73 11.15 12.16 -2.28
N GLU A 74 10.03 11.49 -2.03
CA GLU A 74 9.54 11.28 -0.67
C GLU A 74 9.03 9.85 -0.52
N MET A 75 8.90 9.41 0.73
CA MET A 75 8.34 8.10 1.04
C MET A 75 7.45 8.18 2.27
N CYS A 76 6.47 7.29 2.36
CA CYS A 76 5.65 7.14 3.56
C CYS A 76 5.22 5.68 3.74
N VAL A 77 4.69 5.36 4.90
CA VAL A 77 3.93 4.12 5.09
C VAL A 77 2.51 4.34 4.60
N GLY A 78 1.90 3.35 3.94
CA GLY A 78 0.50 3.44 3.54
C GLY A 78 -0.24 2.15 3.87
N ASN A 79 -1.57 2.21 3.79
CA ASN A 79 -2.44 1.03 3.87
C ASN A 79 -3.24 0.92 2.57
N ASP A 80 -2.99 -0.14 1.78
CA ASP A 80 -3.74 -0.47 0.56
C ASP A 80 -4.97 -1.29 0.99
N THR A 81 -6.00 -0.59 1.45
CA THR A 81 -7.24 -1.22 1.91
C THR A 81 -7.86 -2.03 0.79
N THR A 82 -8.03 -3.32 1.02
CA THR A 82 -8.45 -4.25 -0.02
C THR A 82 -9.83 -4.82 0.30
N ASN A 83 -10.82 -4.53 -0.55
CA ASN A 83 -12.09 -5.25 -0.48
C ASN A 83 -11.87 -6.62 -1.14
N ARG A 84 -11.60 -7.60 -0.31
CA ARG A 84 -11.23 -8.96 -0.77
C ARG A 84 -12.41 -9.67 -1.43
N THR A 85 -13.63 -9.41 -0.98
CA THR A 85 -14.85 -9.96 -1.60
C THR A 85 -14.94 -9.52 -3.05
N ARG A 86 -14.82 -8.20 -3.29
CA ARG A 86 -14.89 -7.63 -4.65
C ARG A 86 -13.71 -8.04 -5.52
N GLN A 87 -12.50 -8.05 -4.94
CA GLN A 87 -11.32 -8.48 -5.68
C GLN A 87 -11.43 -9.94 -6.13
N THR A 88 -11.91 -10.83 -5.24
CA THR A 88 -12.10 -12.25 -5.56
C THR A 88 -13.13 -12.42 -6.68
N LEU A 89 -14.23 -11.68 -6.62
CA LEU A 89 -15.24 -11.70 -7.67
C LEU A 89 -14.65 -11.22 -9.01
N ALA A 90 -13.91 -10.10 -8.98
CA ALA A 90 -13.28 -9.56 -10.19
C ALA A 90 -12.30 -10.56 -10.82
N LYS A 91 -11.46 -11.20 -10.00
CA LYS A 91 -10.54 -12.25 -10.48
C LYS A 91 -11.28 -13.41 -11.15
N LYS A 92 -12.35 -13.89 -10.52
CA LYS A 92 -13.17 -15.00 -11.03
C LYS A 92 -13.85 -14.66 -12.37
N LYS A 93 -14.25 -13.39 -12.55
CA LYS A 93 -14.97 -12.92 -13.73
C LYS A 93 -14.06 -12.33 -14.82
N GLY A 94 -12.75 -12.13 -14.51
CA GLY A 94 -11.82 -11.47 -15.43
C GLY A 94 -12.10 -9.96 -15.54
N TRP A 95 -12.65 -9.34 -14.52
CA TRP A 95 -12.95 -7.91 -14.46
C TRP A 95 -11.79 -7.10 -13.90
N PRO A 96 -11.72 -5.79 -14.17
CA PRO A 96 -10.78 -4.90 -13.49
C PRO A 96 -11.00 -4.90 -11.97
N TRP A 97 -9.91 -4.62 -11.22
CA TRP A 97 -9.92 -4.73 -9.76
C TRP A 97 -10.41 -3.48 -9.02
N LEU A 98 -10.91 -2.47 -9.73
CA LEU A 98 -11.22 -1.15 -9.14
C LEU A 98 -12.16 -1.21 -7.94
N GLU A 99 -13.17 -2.07 -7.97
CA GLU A 99 -14.06 -2.22 -6.81
C GLU A 99 -13.37 -2.84 -5.60
N GLY A 100 -12.30 -3.58 -5.83
CA GLY A 100 -11.52 -4.22 -4.76
C GLY A 100 -10.32 -3.44 -4.29
N LYS A 101 -9.77 -2.56 -5.13
CA LYS A 101 -8.48 -1.90 -4.89
C LYS A 101 -8.47 -0.38 -5.12
N GLY A 102 -9.37 0.14 -5.92
CA GLY A 102 -9.39 1.57 -6.28
C GLY A 102 -10.66 2.28 -5.85
N PHE A 103 -11.36 1.79 -4.84
CA PHE A 103 -12.55 2.48 -4.33
C PHE A 103 -12.14 3.73 -3.53
N ALA A 104 -13.07 4.65 -3.35
CA ALA A 104 -12.78 5.93 -2.69
C ALA A 104 -12.19 5.70 -1.29
N GLY A 105 -11.02 6.30 -1.05
CA GLY A 105 -10.34 6.21 0.25
C GLY A 105 -9.61 4.89 0.52
N SER A 106 -9.44 4.02 -0.48
CA SER A 106 -8.78 2.73 -0.27
C SER A 106 -7.27 2.84 -0.02
N GLY A 107 -6.62 3.85 -0.57
CA GLY A 107 -5.17 4.07 -0.40
C GLY A 107 -4.90 5.15 0.63
N VAL A 108 -4.68 4.76 1.88
CA VAL A 108 -4.47 5.72 2.98
C VAL A 108 -2.98 5.90 3.22
N LEU A 109 -2.52 7.15 3.14
CA LEU A 109 -1.10 7.53 3.18
C LEU A 109 -0.76 8.13 4.54
N GLY A 110 0.33 7.67 5.13
CA GLY A 110 0.86 8.23 6.38
C GLY A 110 1.70 9.49 6.14
N THR A 111 2.42 9.90 7.18
CA THR A 111 3.24 11.11 7.12
C THR A 111 4.44 10.91 6.18
N TRP A 112 4.72 11.92 5.36
CA TRP A 112 5.80 11.88 4.38
C TRP A 112 7.15 12.22 5.00
N THR A 113 8.20 11.56 4.51
CA THR A 113 9.60 11.88 4.82
C THR A 113 10.42 11.85 3.52
N ALA A 114 11.58 12.49 3.52
CA ALA A 114 12.45 12.49 2.34
C ALA A 114 12.86 11.06 1.96
N TRP A 115 12.92 10.80 0.67
CA TRP A 115 13.35 9.50 0.17
C TRP A 115 14.80 9.19 0.58
N ASP A 116 15.01 7.98 1.00
CA ASP A 116 16.33 7.43 1.28
C ASP A 116 16.35 5.98 0.73
N UNK A 117 17.19 5.57 0.18
CA UNK A 117 17.37 4.41 -0.32
C UNK A 117 17.51 3.38 0.56
N SER A 118 17.92 3.68 1.73
CA SER A 118 18.18 2.66 2.74
C SER A 118 16.96 1.80 3.01
N PRO A 119 17.15 0.50 3.28
CA PRO A 119 16.01 -0.33 3.67
C PRO A 119 15.33 0.19 4.93
N VAL A 120 14.00 0.07 4.95
CA VAL A 120 13.20 0.43 6.13
C VAL A 120 12.39 -0.80 6.57
N GLU A 121 11.94 -0.78 7.82
CA GLU A 121 10.97 -1.76 8.32
C GLU A 121 9.59 -1.12 8.25
N ILE A 122 8.64 -1.81 7.63
CA ILE A 122 7.24 -1.39 7.64
C ILE A 122 6.44 -2.36 8.50
N GLY A 123 5.43 -1.84 9.20
CA GLY A 123 4.57 -2.68 10.02
C GLY A 123 3.20 -2.10 10.22
N LEU A 124 2.28 -2.96 10.67
CA LEU A 124 0.89 -2.61 10.91
C LEU A 124 0.36 -3.41 12.09
N SER A 125 -0.39 -2.73 12.96
CA SER A 125 -1.17 -3.38 14.01
C SER A 125 -2.66 -3.03 13.87
N VAL A 126 -3.49 -3.95 14.33
CA VAL A 126 -4.94 -3.74 14.49
C VAL A 126 -5.25 -3.89 15.97
N ASN A 127 -5.83 -2.87 16.57
CA ASN A 127 -6.17 -2.85 18.01
C ASN A 127 -4.95 -3.19 18.89
N GLY A 128 -3.76 -2.69 18.47
CA GLY A 128 -2.50 -2.91 19.21
C GLY A 128 -1.83 -4.26 18.97
N GLU A 129 -2.46 -5.16 18.22
CA GLU A 129 -1.85 -6.45 17.87
C GLU A 129 -1.14 -6.36 16.52
N VAL A 130 0.16 -6.60 16.49
CA VAL A 130 0.95 -6.54 15.25
C VAL A 130 0.50 -7.67 14.31
N ARG A 131 0.11 -7.29 13.10
CA ARG A 131 -0.36 -8.21 12.05
C ARG A 131 0.67 -8.38 10.94
N GLN A 132 1.30 -7.27 10.53
CA GLN A 132 2.30 -7.28 9.47
C GLN A 132 3.57 -6.57 9.96
N GLN A 133 4.74 -7.12 9.63
CA GLN A 133 6.04 -6.48 9.92
C GLN A 133 7.10 -7.10 9.02
N ALA A 134 7.82 -6.28 8.28
CA ALA A 134 8.87 -6.77 7.36
C ALA A 134 9.83 -5.66 6.96
N SER A 135 11.05 -6.08 6.62
CA SER A 135 12.02 -5.19 5.96
C SER A 135 11.70 -5.08 4.47
N THR A 136 11.87 -3.89 3.91
CA THR A 136 11.74 -3.67 2.47
C THR A 136 12.84 -4.37 1.66
N GLU A 137 13.90 -4.86 2.30
CA GLU A 137 14.89 -5.74 1.65
C GLU A 137 14.28 -7.03 1.12
N LEU A 138 13.12 -7.42 1.64
CA LEU A 138 12.43 -8.65 1.22
C LEU A 138 11.59 -8.48 -0.05
N MET A 139 11.53 -7.26 -0.61
CA MET A 139 10.85 -7.02 -1.88
C MET A 139 11.52 -7.79 -3.01
N VAL A 140 10.70 -8.44 -3.86
CA VAL A 140 11.18 -9.17 -5.04
C VAL A 140 11.65 -8.19 -6.11
N HIS A 141 10.88 -7.15 -6.36
CA HIS A 141 11.21 -6.08 -7.31
C HIS A 141 11.51 -4.82 -6.50
N SER A 142 12.72 -4.31 -6.65
CA SER A 142 13.14 -3.09 -5.96
C SER A 142 12.39 -1.86 -6.48
N VAL A 143 12.44 -0.76 -5.75
CA VAL A 143 11.87 0.52 -6.19
C VAL A 143 12.43 0.91 -7.56
N GLU A 144 13.74 0.72 -7.78
CA GLU A 144 14.38 0.99 -9.07
C GLU A 144 13.78 0.15 -10.18
N SER A 145 13.61 -1.15 -9.96
CA SER A 145 12.96 -2.05 -10.91
C SER A 145 11.48 -1.68 -11.16
N UNK A 146 10.67 -1.30 -10.11
CA UNK A 146 9.53 -0.88 -10.14
C UNK A 146 9.43 0.15 -10.96
N LEU A 147 10.24 1.29 -10.97
CA LEU A 147 10.27 2.52 -11.79
C LEU A 147 10.73 2.31 -13.24
N SER A 148 11.76 1.52 -13.43
CA SER A 148 12.22 1.18 -14.79
C SER A 148 11.08 0.60 -15.63
N HIS A 149 10.36 -0.36 -15.06
CA HIS A 149 9.24 -1.00 -15.77
C HIS A 149 8.11 0.01 -16.06
N LEU A 150 7.78 0.86 -15.09
CA LEU A 150 6.74 1.88 -15.28
C LEU A 150 7.11 2.85 -16.40
N LYS A 151 8.37 3.30 -16.44
CA LYS A 151 8.85 4.24 -17.47
C LYS A 151 8.86 3.61 -18.86
N ASP A 152 9.09 2.30 -18.94
CA ASP A 152 9.08 1.60 -20.24
C ASP A 152 7.67 1.49 -20.84
N TRP A 153 6.63 1.48 -20.00
CA TRP A 153 5.26 1.20 -20.43
C TRP A 153 4.30 2.37 -20.31
N TYR A 154 4.57 3.32 -19.43
CA TYR A 154 3.58 4.35 -19.07
C TYR A 154 4.22 5.72 -18.99
N GLU A 155 3.42 6.76 -19.19
CA GLU A 155 3.86 8.15 -19.01
C GLU A 155 3.57 8.56 -17.56
N LEU A 156 4.64 8.68 -16.77
CA LEU A 156 4.54 9.09 -15.37
C LEU A 156 4.48 10.62 -15.26
N SER A 157 3.95 11.09 -14.15
CA SER A 157 3.86 12.53 -13.84
C SER A 157 4.49 12.82 -12.48
N PRO A 158 5.04 14.03 -12.29
CA PRO A 158 5.46 14.47 -10.97
C PRO A 158 4.31 14.34 -9.95
N GLY A 159 4.63 13.81 -8.79
CA GLY A 159 3.65 13.56 -7.74
C GLY A 159 2.97 12.19 -7.82
N ASP A 160 3.16 11.43 -8.90
CA ASP A 160 2.63 10.05 -8.96
C ASP A 160 3.22 9.22 -7.81
N LEU A 161 2.42 8.28 -7.34
CA LEU A 161 2.79 7.40 -6.23
C LEU A 161 3.11 5.99 -6.74
N VAL A 162 4.12 5.36 -6.15
CA VAL A 162 4.42 3.95 -6.39
C VAL A 162 4.21 3.20 -5.08
N TRP A 163 3.21 2.33 -5.05
CA TRP A 163 2.89 1.44 -3.95
C TRP A 163 3.68 0.16 -4.18
N THR A 164 4.53 -0.21 -3.23
CA THR A 164 5.58 -1.22 -3.48
C THR A 164 5.20 -2.64 -3.10
N GLY A 165 3.94 -2.85 -2.72
CA GLY A 165 3.44 -4.18 -2.35
C GLY A 165 3.54 -4.44 -0.86
N THR A 166 2.72 -5.36 -0.39
CA THR A 166 2.56 -5.66 1.03
C THR A 166 3.27 -6.97 1.40
N PRO A 167 3.86 -7.07 2.62
CA PRO A 167 4.37 -8.33 3.14
C PRO A 167 3.25 -9.25 3.64
N LYS A 168 3.59 -10.47 4.04
CA LYS A 168 2.63 -11.43 4.60
C LYS A 168 1.98 -10.89 5.89
N GLY A 169 0.85 -11.48 6.26
CA GLY A 169 0.12 -11.13 7.47
C GLY A 169 -1.12 -10.29 7.19
N VAL A 170 -1.56 -10.22 5.92
CA VAL A 170 -2.80 -9.52 5.56
C VAL A 170 -3.99 -10.15 6.31
N GLY A 171 -4.97 -9.34 6.65
CA GLY A 171 -6.10 -9.82 7.41
C GLY A 171 -7.21 -8.79 7.55
N PRO A 172 -8.32 -9.20 8.12
CA PRO A 172 -9.52 -8.37 8.14
C PRO A 172 -9.43 -7.17 9.06
N MET A 173 -10.12 -6.12 8.65
CA MET A 173 -10.47 -4.96 9.48
C MET A 173 -11.99 -4.89 9.57
N CYS A 174 -12.47 -4.53 10.74
CA CYS A 174 -13.90 -4.35 11.03
C CYS A 174 -14.18 -2.93 11.48
N GLU A 175 -15.42 -2.50 11.36
CA GLU A 175 -15.84 -1.18 11.82
C GLU A 175 -15.43 -0.96 13.29
N GLY A 176 -14.77 0.15 13.55
CA GLY A 176 -14.28 0.51 14.88
C GLY A 176 -12.87 0.04 15.18
N ASP A 177 -12.25 -0.77 14.32
CA ASP A 177 -10.87 -1.20 14.55
C ASP A 177 -9.91 -0.01 14.45
N GLN A 178 -8.94 0.03 15.36
CA GLN A 178 -7.86 1.01 15.36
C GLN A 178 -6.66 0.41 14.61
N VAL A 179 -6.31 1.02 13.49
CA VAL A 179 -5.22 0.57 12.61
C VAL A 179 -4.05 1.53 12.75
N GLU A 180 -2.90 1.00 13.08
CA GLU A 180 -1.67 1.78 13.17
C GLU A 180 -0.63 1.20 12.21
N CYS A 181 -0.11 2.05 11.30
CA CYS A 181 1.01 1.67 10.44
C CYS A 181 2.23 2.51 10.80
N TRP A 182 3.40 1.91 10.68
CA TRP A 182 4.67 2.62 10.93
C TRP A 182 5.72 2.21 9.91
N MET A 183 6.66 3.12 9.71
CA MET A 183 7.88 2.86 8.96
C MET A 183 9.06 3.29 9.82
N LYS A 184 10.02 2.38 10.03
CA LYS A 184 11.20 2.62 10.87
C LYS A 184 12.46 2.58 10.03
N ASN A 185 13.38 3.49 10.34
CA ASN A 185 14.73 3.47 9.75
C ASN A 185 15.61 2.40 10.40
N SER A 186 16.85 2.27 9.94
CA SER A 186 17.80 1.28 10.44
C SER A 186 18.18 1.46 11.92
N GLN A 187 17.96 2.67 12.49
CA GLN A 187 18.16 2.91 13.91
C GLN A 187 16.92 2.59 14.76
N GLY A 188 15.83 2.17 14.13
CA GLY A 188 14.58 1.85 14.83
C GLY A 188 13.67 3.05 15.10
N ASN A 189 14.03 4.22 14.59
CA ASN A 189 13.21 5.43 14.76
C ASN A 189 12.03 5.41 13.76
N ILE A 190 10.83 5.73 14.25
CA ILE A 190 9.65 5.88 13.36
C ILE A 190 9.86 7.14 12.53
N ILE A 191 9.83 6.99 11.21
CA ILE A 191 10.04 8.09 10.25
C ILE A 191 8.79 8.34 9.39
N SER A 192 7.78 7.49 9.51
CA SER A 192 6.45 7.69 8.90
C SER A 192 5.43 6.92 9.74
N HIS A 193 4.22 7.46 9.84
CA HIS A 193 3.20 6.93 10.74
C HIS A 193 1.79 7.25 10.21
N LEU A 194 0.85 6.37 10.53
CA LEU A 194 -0.56 6.50 10.16
C LEU A 194 -1.41 5.86 11.27
N UNK A 195 -2.53 6.24 11.79
CA UNK A 195 -3.24 5.69 12.52
C UNK A 195 -4.43 5.91 12.14
N ALA A 196 -5.34 5.29 12.10
CA ALA A 196 -6.68 5.52 11.56
C ALA A 196 -7.69 4.55 12.15
N GLU A 197 -8.98 4.88 12.06
CA GLU A 197 -10.08 3.99 12.42
C GLU A 197 -10.80 3.48 11.16
N UNK A 198 -11.05 2.39 10.95
CA UNK A 198 -11.66 1.86 10.00
C UNK A 198 -13.02 2.03 10.21
N VAL A 199 -13.69 2.64 9.34
CA VAL A 199 -15.14 2.94 9.40
C VAL A 199 -15.86 2.45 8.14
N VAL A 200 -17.16 2.20 8.23
CA VAL A 200 -18.01 1.80 7.09
C VAL A 200 -18.83 3.00 6.59
#